data_88c92f40c6f44443b57565995abf7fdb
#
_entry.id   88c92f40c6f44443b57565995abf7fdb
#
_cell.length_a   1.000
_cell.length_b   1.000
_cell.length_c   1.000
_cell.angle_alpha   90.00
_cell.angle_beta   90.00
_cell.angle_gamma   90.00
#
_symmetry.space_group_name_H-M   'P 1'
#
loop_
_entity.id
_entity.type
_entity.pdbx_description
1 polymer ?
#
loop_
_entity_poly.entity_id
_entity_poly.type
_entity_poly.pdbx_seq_one_letter_code
_entity_poly.pdbx_strand_id
1 'polypeptide(L)'
;MKKILFDVDGVFLSEERCFDVSALTVYELLMDKCYLGLHSHIDWETLTDNDIQDIRNRIFQKDKILNKLKSLGLNSNWDMLFIVFSIHLIDILKKLSHDEIEAFMYQDEPVELKLQNISTNLADCFNLNEQLPLQFLDNVKVGKNNIYAALEEFATTELHVSDATLFSLKGALWTLAQEVYQEWYLGSKLYEDVEKKIARTTFKTGYIYQEIILRPVDEVKVLLNDLKGAGFELGIATGRPYTETVVPFENLGLLPYF
;
A
#
# COMPACT_ATOMS: atom_id res chain seq x y z
N MET A 1 36.46 16.37 5.18
CA MET A 1 35.35 16.62 4.25
C MET A 1 34.07 16.56 5.07
N LYS A 2 33.20 17.55 4.98
CA LYS A 2 31.94 17.55 5.73
C LYS A 2 30.85 16.97 4.82
N LYS A 3 30.02 16.06 5.37
CA LYS A 3 28.94 15.40 4.64
C LYS A 3 27.59 15.81 5.20
N ILE A 4 26.60 15.95 4.31
CA ILE A 4 25.19 16.12 4.66
C ILE A 4 24.42 14.97 4.03
N LEU A 5 23.65 14.25 4.84
CA LEU A 5 22.76 13.21 4.40
C LEU A 5 21.33 13.72 4.53
N PHE A 6 20.56 13.60 3.46
CA PHE A 6 19.15 13.97 3.42
C PHE A 6 18.28 12.72 3.40
N ASP A 7 17.17 12.76 4.10
CA ASP A 7 16.08 11.82 3.84
C ASP A 7 15.30 12.27 2.58
N VAL A 8 14.43 11.42 2.06
CA VAL A 8 13.61 11.70 0.88
C VAL A 8 12.21 12.13 1.29
N ASP A 9 11.51 11.27 2.03
CA ASP A 9 10.13 11.49 2.43
C ASP A 9 10.06 12.58 3.51
N GLY A 10 9.16 13.56 3.29
CA GLY A 10 9.02 14.70 4.19
C GLY A 10 10.16 15.72 4.09
N VAL A 11 11.17 15.51 3.25
CA VAL A 11 12.28 16.43 2.98
C VAL A 11 12.22 16.96 1.55
N PHE A 12 12.25 16.10 0.57
CA PHE A 12 12.11 16.46 -0.86
C PHE A 12 10.73 16.11 -1.38
N LEU A 13 10.24 14.91 -1.11
CA LEU A 13 9.01 14.36 -1.65
C LEU A 13 7.95 14.24 -0.56
N SER A 14 6.70 14.44 -0.98
CA SER A 14 5.52 14.18 -0.17
C SER A 14 5.20 12.68 -0.18
N GLU A 15 4.65 12.15 0.90
CA GLU A 15 4.13 10.78 0.95
C GLU A 15 2.74 10.63 0.30
N GLU A 16 2.14 11.71 -0.19
CA GLU A 16 0.76 11.72 -0.71
C GLU A 16 0.54 10.66 -1.80
N ARG A 17 1.44 10.55 -2.77
CA ARG A 17 1.32 9.55 -3.83
C ARG A 17 1.43 8.12 -3.32
N CYS A 18 2.24 7.88 -2.30
CA CYS A 18 2.30 6.57 -1.65
C CYS A 18 0.98 6.20 -0.95
N PHE A 19 0.30 7.18 -0.36
CA PHE A 19 -1.02 6.97 0.26
C PHE A 19 -2.12 6.77 -0.77
N ASP A 20 -2.08 7.50 -1.89
CA ASP A 20 -2.98 7.29 -3.02
C ASP A 20 -2.86 5.87 -3.57
N VAL A 21 -1.63 5.41 -3.81
CA VAL A 21 -1.33 4.05 -4.28
C VAL A 21 -1.75 3.00 -3.26
N SER A 22 -1.54 3.24 -1.97
CA SER A 22 -2.00 2.34 -0.92
C SER A 22 -3.53 2.18 -0.92
N ALA A 23 -4.26 3.28 -1.11
CA ALA A 23 -5.72 3.25 -1.21
C ALA A 23 -6.20 2.53 -2.46
N LEU A 24 -5.59 2.81 -3.62
CA LEU A 24 -5.89 2.14 -4.88
C LEU A 24 -5.66 0.63 -4.78
N THR A 25 -4.56 0.21 -4.14
CA THR A 25 -4.26 -1.20 -3.92
C THR A 25 -5.33 -1.91 -3.10
N VAL A 26 -5.70 -1.34 -1.94
CA VAL A 26 -6.78 -1.91 -1.11
C VAL A 26 -8.09 -1.96 -1.89
N TYR A 27 -8.40 -0.90 -2.62
CA TYR A 27 -9.63 -0.79 -3.38
C TYR A 27 -9.67 -1.78 -4.55
N GLU A 28 -8.56 -1.96 -5.28
CA GLU A 28 -8.44 -2.95 -6.35
C GLU A 28 -8.64 -4.37 -5.80
N LEU A 29 -7.94 -4.74 -4.74
CA LEU A 29 -8.07 -6.07 -4.11
C LEU A 29 -9.49 -6.38 -3.63
N LEU A 30 -10.24 -5.36 -3.20
CA LEU A 30 -11.63 -5.50 -2.76
C LEU A 30 -12.63 -5.50 -3.94
N MET A 31 -12.43 -4.64 -4.94
CA MET A 31 -13.46 -4.32 -5.93
C MET A 31 -13.25 -4.99 -7.28
N ASP A 32 -12.00 -5.25 -7.69
CA ASP A 32 -11.72 -5.82 -9.00
C ASP A 32 -12.06 -7.31 -9.07
N LYS A 33 -12.68 -7.72 -10.20
CA LYS A 33 -13.06 -9.11 -10.48
C LYS A 33 -11.89 -10.11 -10.53
N CYS A 34 -10.66 -9.61 -10.70
CA CYS A 34 -9.45 -10.43 -10.63
C CYS A 34 -9.11 -10.85 -9.20
N TYR A 35 -9.81 -10.28 -8.21
CA TYR A 35 -9.66 -10.56 -6.78
C TYR A 35 -11.03 -10.81 -6.16
N LEU A 36 -11.47 -9.98 -5.20
CA LEU A 36 -12.75 -10.19 -4.51
C LEU A 36 -14.00 -9.78 -5.31
N GLY A 37 -13.85 -8.90 -6.31
CA GLY A 37 -14.94 -8.55 -7.22
C GLY A 37 -16.21 -7.98 -6.57
N LEU A 38 -16.10 -7.25 -5.46
CA LEU A 38 -17.26 -6.73 -4.72
C LEU A 38 -18.06 -5.69 -5.52
N HIS A 39 -17.45 -5.07 -6.55
CA HIS A 39 -18.11 -4.16 -7.47
C HIS A 39 -17.58 -4.34 -8.90
N SER A 40 -18.47 -4.45 -9.86
CA SER A 40 -18.14 -4.98 -11.18
C SER A 40 -17.75 -3.96 -12.26
N HIS A 41 -17.72 -2.65 -11.99
CA HIS A 41 -17.58 -1.65 -13.06
C HIS A 41 -16.72 -0.44 -12.66
N ILE A 42 -15.44 -0.69 -12.34
CA ILE A 42 -14.46 0.39 -12.20
C ILE A 42 -13.63 0.40 -13.48
N ASP A 43 -13.60 1.53 -14.14
CA ASP A 43 -12.67 1.76 -15.23
C ASP A 43 -11.35 2.28 -14.64
N TRP A 44 -10.44 1.36 -14.41
CA TRP A 44 -9.14 1.65 -13.81
C TRP A 44 -8.23 2.52 -14.70
N GLU A 45 -8.49 2.53 -16.02
CA GLU A 45 -7.68 3.28 -16.99
C GLU A 45 -7.99 4.77 -17.01
N THR A 46 -9.21 5.14 -16.59
CA THR A 46 -9.71 6.52 -16.68
C THR A 46 -9.86 7.22 -15.34
N LEU A 47 -9.29 6.67 -14.26
CA LEU A 47 -9.34 7.29 -12.94
C LEU A 47 -8.76 8.71 -12.96
N THR A 48 -9.57 9.66 -12.49
CA THR A 48 -9.13 11.04 -12.27
C THR A 48 -8.54 11.23 -10.88
N ASP A 49 -7.82 12.33 -10.65
CA ASP A 49 -7.32 12.68 -9.31
C ASP A 49 -8.46 12.78 -8.28
N ASN A 50 -9.67 13.19 -8.68
CA ASN A 50 -10.83 13.22 -7.79
C ASN A 50 -11.30 11.81 -7.41
N ASP A 51 -11.34 10.89 -8.38
CA ASP A 51 -11.71 9.49 -8.10
C ASP A 51 -10.72 8.84 -7.13
N ILE A 52 -9.43 9.10 -7.32
CA ILE A 52 -8.36 8.61 -6.45
C ILE A 52 -8.52 9.19 -5.03
N GLN A 53 -8.79 10.48 -4.93
CA GLN A 53 -9.02 11.14 -3.64
C GLN A 53 -10.26 10.60 -2.94
N ASP A 54 -11.34 10.30 -3.67
CA ASP A 54 -12.55 9.70 -3.11
C ASP A 54 -12.30 8.27 -2.64
N ILE A 55 -11.55 7.47 -3.40
CA ILE A 55 -11.10 6.13 -3.00
C ILE A 55 -10.27 6.22 -1.71
N ARG A 56 -9.28 7.12 -1.66
CA ARG A 56 -8.45 7.32 -0.47
C ARG A 56 -9.27 7.76 0.74
N ASN A 57 -10.18 8.70 0.55
CA ASN A 57 -11.07 9.17 1.61
C ASN A 57 -11.94 8.04 2.17
N ARG A 58 -12.38 7.14 1.30
CA ARG A 58 -13.18 5.99 1.66
C ARG A 58 -12.36 4.93 2.42
N ILE A 59 -11.23 4.52 1.86
CA ILE A 59 -10.37 3.45 2.42
C ILE A 59 -9.71 3.89 3.72
N PHE A 60 -9.19 5.12 3.79
CA PHE A 60 -8.42 5.62 4.94
C PHE A 60 -9.17 6.65 5.79
N GLN A 61 -10.48 6.84 5.55
CA GLN A 61 -11.33 7.78 6.31
C GLN A 61 -10.71 9.18 6.43
N LYS A 62 -10.38 9.78 5.29
CA LYS A 62 -9.67 11.07 5.23
C LYS A 62 -8.39 11.03 6.08
N ASP A 63 -7.59 10.02 5.85
CA ASP A 63 -6.28 9.73 6.48
C ASP A 63 -6.30 9.45 7.99
N LYS A 64 -7.46 9.35 8.62
CA LYS A 64 -7.53 9.01 10.05
C LYS A 64 -6.90 7.65 10.35
N ILE A 65 -7.12 6.66 9.47
CA ILE A 65 -6.56 5.32 9.62
C ILE A 65 -5.03 5.36 9.43
N LEU A 66 -4.52 6.08 8.42
CA LEU A 66 -3.08 6.24 8.19
C LEU A 66 -2.40 6.90 9.40
N ASN A 67 -2.97 7.99 9.90
CA ASN A 67 -2.46 8.69 11.06
C ASN A 67 -2.47 7.81 12.33
N LYS A 68 -3.52 7.00 12.48
CA LYS A 68 -3.60 6.04 13.59
C LYS A 68 -2.51 4.97 13.48
N LEU A 69 -2.31 4.35 12.32
CA LEU A 69 -1.26 3.37 12.07
C LEU A 69 0.13 3.95 12.36
N LYS A 70 0.42 5.16 11.86
CA LYS A 70 1.68 5.87 12.16
C LYS A 70 1.84 6.14 13.66
N SER A 71 0.79 6.54 14.35
CA SER A 71 0.84 6.75 15.82
C SER A 71 1.11 5.46 16.60
N LEU A 72 0.76 4.31 16.04
CA LEU A 72 1.05 3.00 16.59
C LEU A 72 2.47 2.50 16.21
N GLY A 73 3.24 3.27 15.44
CA GLY A 73 4.62 2.96 15.05
C GLY A 73 4.76 2.18 13.73
N LEU A 74 3.73 2.17 12.90
CA LEU A 74 3.75 1.53 11.57
C LEU A 74 3.92 2.61 10.50
N ASN A 75 5.06 2.59 9.79
CA ASN A 75 5.41 3.58 8.77
C ASN A 75 5.57 3.00 7.36
N SER A 76 5.59 1.67 7.21
CA SER A 76 5.68 1.01 5.91
C SER A 76 4.34 1.09 5.19
N ASN A 77 4.30 1.66 3.99
CA ASN A 77 3.09 1.73 3.17
C ASN A 77 2.53 0.34 2.86
N TRP A 78 3.40 -0.62 2.55
CA TRP A 78 3.01 -2.02 2.28
C TRP A 78 2.32 -2.67 3.49
N ASP A 79 2.86 -2.42 4.69
CA ASP A 79 2.28 -2.97 5.92
C ASP A 79 0.96 -2.28 6.27
N MET A 80 0.88 -0.94 6.10
CA MET A 80 -0.35 -0.18 6.37
C MET A 80 -1.50 -0.64 5.48
N LEU A 81 -1.28 -0.75 4.17
CA LEU A 81 -2.31 -1.21 3.25
C LEU A 81 -2.71 -2.67 3.51
N PHE A 82 -1.74 -3.54 3.84
CA PHE A 82 -1.99 -4.94 4.17
C PHE A 82 -2.90 -5.07 5.42
N ILE A 83 -2.63 -4.32 6.48
CA ILE A 83 -3.46 -4.32 7.69
C ILE A 83 -4.90 -3.92 7.35
N VAL A 84 -5.08 -2.83 6.59
CA VAL A 84 -6.43 -2.34 6.24
C VAL A 84 -7.16 -3.34 5.34
N PHE A 85 -6.51 -3.87 4.32
CA PHE A 85 -7.07 -4.90 3.45
C PHE A 85 -7.46 -6.15 4.25
N SER A 86 -6.57 -6.63 5.12
CA SER A 86 -6.80 -7.83 5.93
C SER A 86 -8.02 -7.68 6.87
N ILE A 87 -8.19 -6.53 7.50
CA ILE A 87 -9.35 -6.27 8.36
C ILE A 87 -10.66 -6.35 7.56
N HIS A 88 -10.68 -5.74 6.39
CA HIS A 88 -11.84 -5.84 5.50
C HIS A 88 -12.08 -7.27 5.01
N LEU A 89 -11.02 -7.98 4.64
CA LEU A 89 -11.11 -9.37 4.20
C LEU A 89 -11.67 -10.28 5.30
N ILE A 90 -11.22 -10.12 6.55
CA ILE A 90 -11.77 -10.87 7.69
C ILE A 90 -13.27 -10.58 7.87
N ASP A 91 -13.69 -9.30 7.76
CA ASP A 91 -15.12 -8.94 7.85
C ASP A 91 -15.97 -9.54 6.71
N ILE A 92 -15.36 -9.76 5.57
CA ILE A 92 -16.00 -10.44 4.44
C ILE A 92 -16.10 -11.94 4.71
N LEU A 93 -14.97 -12.57 5.06
CA LEU A 93 -14.87 -14.00 5.27
C LEU A 93 -15.83 -14.49 6.36
N LYS A 94 -16.01 -13.77 7.46
CA LYS A 94 -16.91 -14.18 8.54
C LYS A 94 -18.38 -14.30 8.15
N LYS A 95 -18.78 -13.88 6.94
CA LYS A 95 -20.13 -14.03 6.39
C LYS A 95 -20.31 -15.32 5.61
N LEU A 96 -19.22 -16.03 5.34
CA LEU A 96 -19.21 -17.30 4.66
C LEU A 96 -19.48 -18.46 5.62
N SER A 97 -19.79 -19.62 5.07
CA SER A 97 -19.88 -20.85 5.85
C SER A 97 -18.52 -21.26 6.39
N HIS A 98 -18.51 -22.06 7.45
CA HIS A 98 -17.26 -22.54 8.04
C HIS A 98 -16.41 -23.33 7.04
N ASP A 99 -17.03 -24.17 6.21
CA ASP A 99 -16.33 -24.96 5.18
C ASP A 99 -15.65 -24.07 4.14
N GLU A 100 -16.29 -22.95 3.74
CA GLU A 100 -15.70 -21.96 2.82
C GLU A 100 -14.54 -21.20 3.47
N ILE A 101 -14.66 -20.85 4.75
CA ILE A 101 -13.57 -20.24 5.51
C ILE A 101 -12.38 -21.18 5.60
N GLU A 102 -12.60 -22.47 5.98
CA GLU A 102 -11.54 -23.48 6.05
C GLU A 102 -10.87 -23.68 4.68
N ALA A 103 -11.66 -23.77 3.60
CA ALA A 103 -11.12 -23.86 2.25
C ALA A 103 -10.23 -22.66 1.91
N PHE A 104 -10.69 -21.44 2.19
CA PHE A 104 -9.90 -20.22 1.97
C PHE A 104 -8.61 -20.22 2.79
N MET A 105 -8.68 -20.60 4.07
CA MET A 105 -7.52 -20.55 4.96
C MET A 105 -6.46 -21.61 4.62
N TYR A 106 -6.88 -22.84 4.32
CA TYR A 106 -5.99 -23.99 4.36
C TYR A 106 -5.76 -24.69 3.02
N GLN A 107 -6.54 -24.42 1.96
CA GLN A 107 -6.25 -25.02 0.66
C GLN A 107 -4.93 -24.49 0.10
N ASP A 108 -4.16 -25.36 -0.55
CA ASP A 108 -2.90 -25.02 -1.20
C ASP A 108 -3.17 -24.48 -2.62
N GLU A 109 -3.65 -23.24 -2.67
CA GLU A 109 -3.94 -22.50 -3.91
C GLU A 109 -3.33 -21.11 -3.85
N PRO A 110 -3.02 -20.50 -5.02
CA PRO A 110 -2.64 -19.09 -5.09
C PRO A 110 -3.68 -18.17 -4.45
N VAL A 111 -3.24 -17.15 -3.72
CA VAL A 111 -4.14 -16.26 -2.98
C VAL A 111 -5.13 -15.56 -3.91
N GLU A 112 -4.72 -15.21 -5.12
CA GLU A 112 -5.60 -14.62 -6.14
C GLU A 112 -6.79 -15.52 -6.45
N LEU A 113 -6.54 -16.83 -6.65
CA LEU A 113 -7.61 -17.79 -6.90
C LEU A 113 -8.52 -17.99 -5.69
N LYS A 114 -7.96 -18.00 -4.48
CA LYS A 114 -8.76 -18.03 -3.24
C LYS A 114 -9.72 -16.85 -3.15
N LEU A 115 -9.23 -15.62 -3.46
CA LEU A 115 -10.06 -14.42 -3.45
C LEU A 115 -11.17 -14.48 -4.52
N GLN A 116 -10.85 -14.95 -5.73
CA GLN A 116 -11.83 -15.13 -6.80
C GLN A 116 -12.88 -16.18 -6.46
N ASN A 117 -12.48 -17.28 -5.83
CA ASN A 117 -13.39 -18.37 -5.45
C ASN A 117 -14.44 -17.92 -4.44
N ILE A 118 -14.06 -17.12 -3.43
CA ILE A 118 -15.03 -16.60 -2.46
C ILE A 118 -15.93 -15.50 -3.03
N SER A 119 -15.46 -14.76 -4.04
CA SER A 119 -16.24 -13.75 -4.75
C SER A 119 -17.57 -14.29 -5.27
N THR A 120 -17.57 -15.53 -5.79
CA THR A 120 -18.77 -16.17 -6.35
C THR A 120 -19.86 -16.44 -5.32
N ASN A 121 -19.51 -16.50 -4.04
CA ASN A 121 -20.39 -16.84 -2.92
C ASN A 121 -20.87 -15.58 -2.15
N LEU A 122 -20.32 -14.42 -2.47
CA LEU A 122 -20.72 -13.15 -1.86
C LEU A 122 -22.00 -12.65 -2.52
N ALA A 123 -23.01 -12.35 -1.73
CA ALA A 123 -24.28 -11.78 -2.24
C ALA A 123 -24.03 -10.42 -2.90
N ASP A 124 -24.82 -10.11 -3.95
CA ASP A 124 -24.74 -8.90 -4.78
C ASP A 124 -24.80 -7.53 -4.05
N CYS A 125 -24.96 -7.54 -2.73
CA CYS A 125 -25.12 -6.35 -1.88
C CYS A 125 -24.12 -6.34 -0.72
N PHE A 126 -22.83 -6.37 -1.00
CA PHE A 126 -21.83 -6.17 0.06
C PHE A 126 -21.60 -4.67 0.29
N ASN A 127 -21.90 -4.20 1.51
CA ASN A 127 -21.48 -2.87 1.97
C ASN A 127 -20.23 -2.99 2.81
N LEU A 128 -19.15 -2.37 2.37
CA LEU A 128 -17.90 -2.29 3.10
C LEU A 128 -18.10 -1.52 4.42
N ASN A 129 -17.71 -2.14 5.53
CA ASN A 129 -17.70 -1.44 6.81
C ASN A 129 -16.46 -0.54 6.93
N GLU A 130 -16.56 0.67 6.38
CA GLU A 130 -15.44 1.62 6.33
C GLU A 130 -14.91 2.04 7.72
N GLN A 131 -15.72 1.86 8.79
CA GLN A 131 -15.32 2.22 10.15
C GLN A 131 -14.51 1.11 10.85
N LEU A 132 -14.59 -0.11 10.36
CA LEU A 132 -14.00 -1.28 11.03
C LEU A 132 -12.49 -1.17 11.25
N PRO A 133 -11.67 -0.72 10.25
CA PRO A 133 -10.24 -0.61 10.48
C PRO A 133 -9.88 0.36 11.61
N LEU A 134 -10.56 1.49 11.72
CA LEU A 134 -10.31 2.44 12.79
C LEU A 134 -10.75 1.88 14.15
N GLN A 135 -11.91 1.24 14.23
CA GLN A 135 -12.41 0.58 15.44
C GLN A 135 -11.45 -0.52 15.91
N PHE A 136 -10.92 -1.31 14.99
CA PHE A 136 -9.90 -2.31 15.31
C PHE A 136 -8.64 -1.65 15.90
N LEU A 137 -8.10 -0.64 15.22
CA LEU A 137 -6.86 0.03 15.62
C LEU A 137 -6.98 0.80 16.95
N ASP A 138 -8.17 1.24 17.33
CA ASP A 138 -8.40 1.93 18.62
C ASP A 138 -8.16 1.02 19.82
N ASN A 139 -8.26 -0.29 19.63
CA ASN A 139 -8.02 -1.28 20.68
C ASN A 139 -6.57 -1.84 20.69
N VAL A 140 -5.73 -1.43 19.72
CA VAL A 140 -4.36 -1.94 19.60
C VAL A 140 -3.39 -1.10 20.42
N LYS A 141 -2.49 -1.77 21.15
CA LYS A 141 -1.40 -1.11 21.89
C LYS A 141 -0.34 -0.58 20.92
N VAL A 142 0.33 0.51 21.34
CA VAL A 142 1.46 1.09 20.59
C VAL A 142 2.56 0.05 20.35
N GLY A 143 3.10 0.03 19.15
CA GLY A 143 4.16 -0.87 18.71
C GLY A 143 3.71 -1.73 17.52
N LYS A 144 4.46 -1.66 16.41
CA LYS A 144 4.12 -2.38 15.17
C LYS A 144 3.86 -3.88 15.36
N ASN A 145 4.64 -4.53 16.23
CA ASN A 145 4.46 -5.96 16.50
C ASN A 145 3.12 -6.26 17.19
N ASN A 146 2.60 -5.31 17.96
CA ASN A 146 1.28 -5.46 18.59
C ASN A 146 0.15 -5.38 17.56
N ILE A 147 0.35 -4.63 16.46
CA ILE A 147 -0.64 -4.54 15.37
C ILE A 147 -0.74 -5.90 14.67
N TYR A 148 0.40 -6.52 14.36
CA TYR A 148 0.41 -7.84 13.68
C TYR A 148 -0.19 -8.93 14.56
N ALA A 149 0.21 -8.97 15.84
CA ALA A 149 -0.34 -9.94 16.80
C ALA A 149 -1.87 -9.75 16.97
N ALA A 150 -2.33 -8.50 17.06
CA ALA A 150 -3.75 -8.20 17.13
C ALA A 150 -4.52 -8.60 15.86
N LEU A 151 -3.90 -8.46 14.67
CA LEU A 151 -4.52 -8.89 13.40
C LEU A 151 -4.69 -10.43 13.37
N GLU A 152 -3.67 -11.18 13.75
CA GLU A 152 -3.73 -12.64 13.81
C GLU A 152 -4.78 -13.12 14.85
N GLU A 153 -4.81 -12.48 16.03
CA GLU A 153 -5.83 -12.75 17.05
C GLU A 153 -7.23 -12.39 16.56
N PHE A 154 -7.39 -11.29 15.85
CA PHE A 154 -8.66 -10.90 15.24
C PHE A 154 -9.12 -11.91 14.21
N ALA A 155 -8.24 -12.37 13.33
CA ALA A 155 -8.55 -13.39 12.34
C ALA A 155 -8.96 -14.72 12.98
N THR A 156 -8.19 -15.21 13.96
CA THR A 156 -8.52 -16.47 14.67
C THR A 156 -9.86 -16.38 15.39
N THR A 157 -10.15 -15.24 16.00
CA THR A 157 -11.37 -15.03 16.78
C THR A 157 -12.59 -14.89 15.88
N GLU A 158 -12.54 -14.02 14.87
CA GLU A 158 -13.69 -13.73 14.01
C GLU A 158 -14.02 -14.85 13.03
N LEU A 159 -13.01 -15.60 12.58
CA LEU A 159 -13.17 -16.69 11.63
C LEU A 159 -13.31 -18.07 12.31
N HIS A 160 -13.11 -18.14 13.63
CA HIS A 160 -13.12 -19.39 14.40
C HIS A 160 -12.14 -20.45 13.87
N VAL A 161 -10.94 -20.01 13.46
CA VAL A 161 -9.87 -20.85 12.91
C VAL A 161 -8.74 -21.04 13.92
N SER A 162 -8.01 -22.16 13.81
CA SER A 162 -6.89 -22.45 14.71
C SER A 162 -5.57 -21.84 14.27
N ASP A 163 -5.45 -21.47 13.00
CA ASP A 163 -4.25 -20.88 12.39
C ASP A 163 -4.64 -19.73 11.47
N ALA A 164 -4.03 -18.56 11.67
CA ALA A 164 -4.23 -17.36 10.89
C ALA A 164 -2.95 -16.88 10.19
N THR A 165 -1.99 -17.79 9.93
CA THR A 165 -0.70 -17.45 9.28
C THR A 165 -0.88 -16.81 7.90
N LEU A 166 -2.01 -17.00 7.23
CA LEU A 166 -2.35 -16.29 5.99
C LEU A 166 -2.35 -14.74 6.19
N PHE A 167 -2.67 -14.26 7.39
CA PHE A 167 -2.67 -12.85 7.78
C PHE A 167 -1.36 -12.41 8.44
N SER A 168 -0.32 -13.22 8.37
CA SER A 168 0.99 -12.86 8.90
C SER A 168 1.76 -11.94 7.96
N LEU A 169 2.60 -11.10 8.56
CA LEU A 169 3.53 -10.23 7.83
C LEU A 169 4.44 -11.06 6.90
N LYS A 170 4.60 -10.60 5.66
CA LYS A 170 5.38 -11.27 4.60
C LYS A 170 4.86 -12.66 4.21
N GLY A 171 3.64 -13.00 4.59
CA GLY A 171 2.93 -14.17 4.07
C GLY A 171 2.43 -13.97 2.64
N ALA A 172 1.72 -14.97 2.10
CA ALA A 172 1.26 -14.94 0.72
C ALA A 172 0.28 -13.78 0.43
N LEU A 173 -0.64 -13.49 1.36
CA LEU A 173 -1.57 -12.37 1.24
C LEU A 173 -0.86 -11.02 1.28
N TRP A 174 0.13 -10.87 2.17
CA TRP A 174 0.95 -9.66 2.23
C TRP A 174 1.74 -9.46 0.94
N THR A 175 2.32 -10.54 0.40
CA THR A 175 3.09 -10.51 -0.84
C THR A 175 2.22 -10.09 -2.02
N LEU A 176 1.00 -10.63 -2.15
CA LEU A 176 0.06 -10.19 -3.17
C LEU A 176 -0.23 -8.69 -3.05
N ALA A 177 -0.56 -8.22 -1.86
CA ALA A 177 -0.88 -6.81 -1.63
C ALA A 177 0.32 -5.89 -1.96
N GLN A 178 1.53 -6.29 -1.58
CA GLN A 178 2.77 -5.58 -1.90
C GLN A 178 3.03 -5.55 -3.41
N GLU A 179 2.82 -6.65 -4.14
CA GLU A 179 3.00 -6.70 -5.59
C GLU A 179 2.00 -5.81 -6.33
N VAL A 180 0.72 -5.81 -5.93
CA VAL A 180 -0.30 -4.93 -6.52
C VAL A 180 0.05 -3.46 -6.27
N TYR A 181 0.54 -3.12 -5.07
CA TYR A 181 1.05 -1.78 -4.76
C TYR A 181 2.21 -1.41 -5.69
N GLN A 182 3.19 -2.30 -5.85
CA GLN A 182 4.36 -2.04 -6.70
C GLN A 182 3.97 -1.84 -8.16
N GLU A 183 2.98 -2.57 -8.66
CA GLU A 183 2.47 -2.33 -10.02
C GLU A 183 1.85 -0.92 -10.17
N TRP A 184 1.10 -0.43 -9.18
CA TRP A 184 0.58 0.94 -9.21
C TRP A 184 1.70 1.98 -9.09
N TYR A 185 2.63 1.75 -8.16
CA TYR A 185 3.67 2.74 -7.88
C TYR A 185 4.70 2.84 -8.99
N LEU A 186 5.24 1.71 -9.45
CA LEU A 186 6.25 1.66 -10.52
C LEU A 186 5.63 1.82 -11.91
N GLY A 187 4.38 1.41 -12.09
CA GLY A 187 3.76 1.17 -13.38
C GLY A 187 4.14 -0.19 -13.96
N SER A 188 3.27 -0.75 -14.82
CA SER A 188 3.42 -2.12 -15.34
C SER A 188 4.81 -2.38 -15.93
N LYS A 189 5.31 -1.47 -16.76
CA LYS A 189 6.61 -1.64 -17.45
C LYS A 189 7.80 -1.61 -16.50
N LEU A 190 7.88 -0.62 -15.62
CA LEU A 190 9.00 -0.50 -14.68
C LEU A 190 8.94 -1.61 -13.62
N TYR A 191 7.73 -2.04 -13.23
CA TYR A 191 7.54 -3.19 -12.36
C TYR A 191 8.18 -4.46 -12.94
N GLU A 192 7.93 -4.77 -14.23
CA GLU A 192 8.56 -5.93 -14.89
C GLU A 192 10.09 -5.81 -14.93
N ASP A 193 10.59 -4.59 -15.17
CA ASP A 193 12.03 -4.33 -15.23
C ASP A 193 12.72 -4.45 -13.87
N VAL A 194 12.05 -4.06 -12.78
CA VAL A 194 12.62 -4.05 -11.41
C VAL A 194 12.39 -5.39 -10.71
N GLU A 195 11.14 -5.86 -10.67
CA GLU A 195 10.75 -7.05 -9.91
C GLU A 195 11.03 -8.35 -10.67
N LYS A 196 11.30 -8.28 -11.97
CA LYS A 196 11.50 -9.45 -12.87
C LYS A 196 10.29 -10.39 -12.87
N LYS A 197 9.11 -9.83 -12.71
CA LYS A 197 7.81 -10.50 -12.74
C LYS A 197 6.95 -9.89 -13.83
N ILE A 198 6.04 -10.67 -14.39
CA ILE A 198 5.07 -10.17 -15.37
C ILE A 198 4.02 -9.35 -14.61
N ALA A 199 3.75 -8.13 -15.08
CA ALA A 199 2.71 -7.30 -14.52
C ALA A 199 1.32 -7.92 -14.79
N ARG A 200 0.42 -7.84 -13.82
CA ARG A 200 -0.96 -8.35 -13.93
C ARG A 200 -1.81 -7.52 -14.88
N THR A 201 -1.42 -6.25 -15.04
CA THR A 201 -2.12 -5.28 -15.89
C THR A 201 -1.13 -4.56 -16.81
N THR A 202 -1.62 -3.94 -17.90
CA THR A 202 -0.78 -3.19 -18.85
C THR A 202 -1.04 -1.69 -18.82
N PHE A 203 -2.06 -1.25 -18.08
CA PHE A 203 -2.52 0.15 -18.09
C PHE A 203 -1.90 1.01 -16.98
N LYS A 204 -1.32 0.43 -15.93
CA LYS A 204 -0.75 1.18 -14.81
C LYS A 204 0.49 1.95 -15.27
N THR A 205 0.42 3.28 -15.25
CA THR A 205 1.45 4.18 -15.78
C THR A 205 2.58 4.50 -14.80
N GLY A 206 2.36 4.26 -13.51
CA GLY A 206 3.34 4.46 -12.43
C GLY A 206 3.25 5.84 -11.75
N TYR A 207 2.87 5.83 -10.48
CA TYR A 207 2.83 7.04 -9.65
C TYR A 207 4.21 7.58 -9.29
N ILE A 208 5.25 6.77 -9.41
CA ILE A 208 6.66 7.16 -9.26
C ILE A 208 7.06 8.32 -10.18
N TYR A 209 6.38 8.48 -11.32
CA TYR A 209 6.58 9.58 -12.27
C TYR A 209 5.76 10.84 -11.93
N GLN A 210 4.89 10.75 -10.93
CA GLN A 210 3.95 11.80 -10.51
C GLN A 210 4.18 12.24 -9.06
N GLU A 211 5.37 12.00 -8.53
CA GLU A 211 5.75 12.38 -7.16
C GLU A 211 5.60 13.88 -6.94
N ILE A 212 5.13 14.24 -5.74
CA ILE A 212 4.89 15.63 -5.37
C ILE A 212 6.09 16.15 -4.59
N ILE A 213 6.79 17.12 -5.17
CA ILE A 213 7.88 17.80 -4.47
C ILE A 213 7.36 18.82 -3.46
N LEU A 214 7.95 18.85 -2.26
CA LEU A 214 7.52 19.70 -1.14
C LEU A 214 7.91 21.19 -1.32
N ARG A 215 8.91 21.47 -2.16
CA ARG A 215 9.39 22.83 -2.47
C ARG A 215 9.63 22.94 -3.97
N PRO A 216 9.50 24.13 -4.57
CA PRO A 216 9.85 24.33 -5.97
C PRO A 216 11.25 23.80 -6.29
N VAL A 217 11.37 23.03 -7.38
CA VAL A 217 12.62 22.36 -7.78
C VAL A 217 13.80 23.36 -7.87
N ASP A 218 13.53 24.56 -8.38
CA ASP A 218 14.59 25.59 -8.53
C ASP A 218 15.13 26.08 -7.19
N GLU A 219 14.27 26.23 -6.17
CA GLU A 219 14.70 26.58 -4.81
C GLU A 219 15.56 25.46 -4.22
N VAL A 220 15.17 24.21 -4.42
CA VAL A 220 15.95 23.05 -3.99
C VAL A 220 17.30 23.02 -4.66
N LYS A 221 17.37 23.24 -5.98
CA LYS A 221 18.64 23.29 -6.73
C LYS A 221 19.56 24.42 -6.26
N VAL A 222 19.03 25.60 -5.94
CA VAL A 222 19.81 26.71 -5.37
C VAL A 222 20.43 26.26 -4.04
N LEU A 223 19.64 25.72 -3.11
CA LEU A 223 20.14 25.25 -1.82
C LEU A 223 21.24 24.19 -1.98
N LEU A 224 21.04 23.20 -2.84
CA LEU A 224 22.02 22.12 -3.05
C LEU A 224 23.33 22.66 -3.66
N ASN A 225 23.26 23.62 -4.59
CA ASN A 225 24.43 24.31 -5.13
C ASN A 225 25.19 25.12 -4.07
N ASP A 226 24.48 25.86 -3.22
CA ASP A 226 25.09 26.64 -2.13
C ASP A 226 25.83 25.73 -1.15
N LEU A 227 25.22 24.59 -0.79
CA LEU A 227 25.87 23.61 0.09
C LEU A 227 27.12 23.01 -0.55
N LYS A 228 27.09 22.64 -1.83
CA LYS A 228 28.27 22.18 -2.58
C LYS A 228 29.33 23.28 -2.65
N GLY A 229 28.94 24.50 -2.94
CA GLY A 229 29.83 25.67 -2.95
C GLY A 229 30.48 25.95 -1.61
N ALA A 230 29.81 25.65 -0.50
CA ALA A 230 30.36 25.70 0.85
C ALA A 230 31.27 24.48 1.22
N GLY A 231 31.51 23.56 0.29
CA GLY A 231 32.43 22.44 0.45
C GLY A 231 31.82 21.21 1.13
N PHE A 232 30.50 21.09 1.12
CA PHE A 232 29.83 19.86 1.60
C PHE A 232 29.71 18.82 0.48
N GLU A 233 29.92 17.56 0.83
CA GLU A 233 29.52 16.40 0.04
C GLU A 233 28.09 16.04 0.43
N LEU A 234 27.22 15.90 -0.56
CA LEU A 234 25.80 15.62 -0.32
C LEU A 234 25.48 14.15 -0.63
N GLY A 235 24.59 13.56 0.15
CA GLY A 235 24.14 12.19 -0.04
C GLY A 235 22.70 12.01 0.43
N ILE A 236 22.10 10.87 0.07
CA ILE A 236 20.77 10.46 0.48
C ILE A 236 20.86 9.26 1.42
N ALA A 237 20.06 9.31 2.50
CA ALA A 237 19.87 8.20 3.44
C ALA A 237 18.37 8.05 3.67
N THR A 238 17.76 7.04 3.04
CA THR A 238 16.31 6.82 3.03
C THR A 238 15.96 5.36 3.20
N GLY A 239 14.74 5.08 3.64
CA GLY A 239 14.16 3.75 3.65
C GLY A 239 13.59 3.29 2.31
N ARG A 240 13.51 4.18 1.30
CA ARG A 240 13.03 3.82 -0.05
C ARG A 240 13.99 2.88 -0.77
N PRO A 241 13.50 1.92 -1.56
CA PRO A 241 14.31 1.16 -2.51
C PRO A 241 15.10 2.08 -3.46
N TYR A 242 16.22 1.59 -3.97
CA TYR A 242 17.11 2.38 -4.83
C TYR A 242 16.39 3.00 -6.05
N THR A 243 15.64 2.19 -6.80
CA THR A 243 14.89 2.66 -7.98
C THR A 243 13.84 3.70 -7.59
N GLU A 244 13.16 3.52 -6.48
CA GLU A 244 12.12 4.44 -5.97
C GLU A 244 12.69 5.78 -5.47
N THR A 245 14.00 5.85 -5.30
CA THR A 245 14.73 7.09 -5.01
C THR A 245 15.28 7.72 -6.29
N VAL A 246 15.94 6.93 -7.12
CA VAL A 246 16.65 7.43 -8.31
C VAL A 246 15.69 7.98 -9.36
N VAL A 247 14.62 7.26 -9.69
CA VAL A 247 13.70 7.66 -10.75
C VAL A 247 13.04 9.03 -10.50
N PRO A 248 12.45 9.32 -9.32
CA PRO A 248 11.92 10.66 -9.04
C PRO A 248 13.00 11.75 -9.06
N PHE A 249 14.18 11.47 -8.52
CA PHE A 249 15.27 12.44 -8.49
C PHE A 249 15.84 12.74 -9.88
N GLU A 250 15.87 11.74 -10.75
CA GLU A 250 16.26 11.91 -12.16
C GLU A 250 15.21 12.77 -12.90
N ASN A 251 13.92 12.45 -12.76
CA ASN A 251 12.82 13.22 -13.35
C ASN A 251 12.80 14.70 -12.90
N LEU A 252 13.16 14.96 -11.65
CA LEU A 252 13.25 16.31 -11.09
C LEU A 252 14.59 17.01 -11.43
N GLY A 253 15.54 16.28 -12.02
CA GLY A 253 16.90 16.79 -12.29
C GLY A 253 17.67 17.11 -11.00
N LEU A 254 17.44 16.35 -9.93
CA LEU A 254 18.11 16.48 -8.63
C LEU A 254 19.23 15.45 -8.45
N LEU A 255 19.19 14.31 -9.18
CA LEU A 255 20.17 13.24 -9.04
C LEU A 255 21.63 13.68 -9.17
N PRO A 256 22.03 14.64 -10.06
CA PRO A 256 23.42 15.07 -10.20
C PRO A 256 24.01 15.80 -8.99
N TYR A 257 23.21 16.09 -7.99
CA TYR A 257 23.67 16.77 -6.77
C TYR A 257 24.23 15.82 -5.71
N PHE A 258 23.97 14.50 -5.85
CA PHE A 258 24.30 13.47 -4.85
C PHE A 258 25.31 12.40 -5.32
#